data_35dbd6d7e9276b8423822adf99215f57
#
_entry.id   35dbd6d7e9276b8423822adf99215f57
#
_cell.length_a   1.000
_cell.length_b   1.000
_cell.length_c   1.000
_cell.angle_alpha   90.00
_cell.angle_beta   90.00
_cell.angle_gamma   90.00
#
_symmetry.space_group_name_H-M   'P 1'
#
loop_
_entity.id
_entity.type
_entity.pdbx_description
1 polymer ?
#
loop_
_entity_poly.entity_id
_entity_poly.type
_entity_poly.pdbx_seq_one_letter_code
_entity_poly.pdbx_strand_id
1 'polypeptide(L)'
;MNLRMIITAVWLYERTGLGSTLAWLGLIELAVRIPSNLYGGVFADRLDRKKLIAFTQFFSFFLIGFMALLESSSSLEIWHVYLVSAILSATSVFGNPARSAFTARVVPRNVLSHAVAMNTITWQVGTIVTPFIFYLTSFAWRDTASDSLVLSFWINTLIAFFSVISPFFIRESGKALEITKTTSINKNLIEGFKYVISHPILPGLYILDIGVTVVSYYRELFPIFAKQLYSRGRDAVAILTAFNAIGAIFGSLLVMYTHKIKRKGVIVLYATLVYGFLLIIFGWSTSIWIGIFALIALGAADAVGMTMRQTVVQLTTPDNMRGRATAAHSLAAMSANGIGKWEVAIMSDYIGAGNTMILGGFVSILVVLIIWYALSGVRKYSYQED
;
A
#
# COMPACT_ATOMS: atom_id res chain seq x y z
N MET A 1 9.99 -0.96 -5.85
CA MET A 1 8.54 -1.32 -5.93
C MET A 1 7.68 -0.08 -6.21
N ASN A 2 7.78 0.97 -5.43
CA ASN A 2 6.95 2.18 -5.60
C ASN A 2 7.14 2.89 -6.96
N LEU A 3 8.38 3.00 -7.47
CA LEU A 3 8.66 3.64 -8.75
C LEU A 3 7.95 2.94 -9.91
N ARG A 4 7.99 1.60 -9.94
CA ARG A 4 7.26 0.80 -10.94
C ARG A 4 5.76 1.12 -10.93
N MET A 5 5.14 1.20 -9.75
CA MET A 5 3.71 1.49 -9.63
C MET A 5 3.35 2.85 -10.26
N ILE A 6 4.15 3.89 -9.98
CA ILE A 6 3.93 5.23 -10.56
C ILE A 6 4.09 5.18 -12.07
N ILE A 7 5.21 4.62 -12.58
CA ILE A 7 5.49 4.55 -14.02
C ILE A 7 4.37 3.77 -14.74
N THR A 8 3.99 2.60 -14.20
CA THR A 8 2.96 1.74 -14.80
C THR A 8 1.59 2.43 -14.85
N ALA A 9 1.20 3.11 -13.76
CA ALA A 9 -0.06 3.82 -13.69
C ALA A 9 -0.09 5.02 -14.66
N VAL A 10 1.00 5.79 -14.74
CA VAL A 10 1.12 6.90 -15.69
C VAL A 10 1.10 6.39 -17.12
N TRP A 11 1.89 5.36 -17.44
CA TRP A 11 1.96 4.79 -18.77
C TRP A 11 0.59 4.29 -19.26
N LEU A 12 -0.12 3.51 -18.44
CA LEU A 12 -1.45 3.01 -18.79
C LEU A 12 -2.44 4.14 -19.02
N TYR A 13 -2.47 5.13 -18.15
CA TYR A 13 -3.42 6.23 -18.25
C TYR A 13 -3.12 7.15 -19.44
N GLU A 14 -1.84 7.43 -19.75
CA GLU A 14 -1.47 8.24 -20.91
C GLU A 14 -1.76 7.55 -22.24
N ARG A 15 -1.63 6.22 -22.30
CA ARG A 15 -1.94 5.44 -23.52
C ARG A 15 -3.44 5.32 -23.80
N THR A 16 -4.27 5.30 -22.77
CA THR A 16 -5.70 4.98 -22.90
C THR A 16 -6.61 6.14 -22.59
N GLY A 17 -6.20 7.07 -21.74
CA GLY A 17 -7.04 8.12 -21.19
C GLY A 17 -8.13 7.62 -20.23
N LEU A 18 -8.16 6.31 -19.92
CA LEU A 18 -9.22 5.66 -19.17
C LEU A 18 -8.74 5.20 -17.80
N GLY A 19 -9.46 5.56 -16.75
CA GLY A 19 -9.24 5.07 -15.40
C GLY A 19 -9.50 3.56 -15.27
N SER A 20 -10.43 3.03 -16.07
CA SER A 20 -10.75 1.60 -16.12
C SER A 20 -9.53 0.71 -16.40
N THR A 21 -8.50 1.18 -17.11
CA THR A 21 -7.26 0.41 -17.29
C THR A 21 -6.48 0.24 -16.00
N LEU A 22 -6.48 1.27 -15.13
CA LEU A 22 -5.90 1.16 -13.80
C LEU A 22 -6.76 0.29 -12.88
N ALA A 23 -8.08 0.29 -13.07
CA ALA A 23 -9.01 -0.58 -12.37
C ALA A 23 -8.68 -2.05 -12.65
N TRP A 24 -8.55 -2.43 -13.91
CA TRP A 24 -8.18 -3.79 -14.30
C TRP A 24 -6.81 -4.21 -13.77
N LEU A 25 -5.82 -3.30 -13.80
CA LEU A 25 -4.52 -3.56 -13.18
C LEU A 25 -4.67 -3.92 -11.69
N GLY A 26 -5.49 -3.15 -10.96
CA GLY A 26 -5.76 -3.40 -9.54
C GLY A 26 -6.41 -4.75 -9.27
N LEU A 27 -7.41 -5.14 -10.08
CA LEU A 27 -8.08 -6.45 -9.96
C LEU A 27 -7.14 -7.61 -10.30
N ILE A 28 -6.35 -7.50 -11.36
CA ILE A 28 -5.38 -8.53 -11.76
C ILE A 28 -4.35 -8.72 -10.64
N GLU A 29 -3.80 -7.63 -10.12
CA GLU A 29 -2.86 -7.70 -8.99
C GLU A 29 -3.51 -8.35 -7.76
N LEU A 30 -4.76 -8.00 -7.43
CA LEU A 30 -5.50 -8.55 -6.31
C LEU A 30 -5.77 -10.06 -6.49
N ALA A 31 -6.26 -10.45 -7.67
CA ALA A 31 -6.56 -11.84 -8.00
C ALA A 31 -5.34 -12.77 -7.86
N VAL A 32 -4.16 -12.23 -8.13
CA VAL A 32 -2.90 -12.97 -7.97
C VAL A 32 -2.39 -12.92 -6.53
N ARG A 33 -2.49 -11.77 -5.86
CA ARG A 33 -1.96 -11.59 -4.49
C ARG A 33 -2.71 -12.43 -3.45
N ILE A 34 -4.03 -12.56 -3.56
CA ILE A 34 -4.81 -13.32 -2.57
C ILE A 34 -4.35 -14.78 -2.48
N PRO A 35 -4.42 -15.59 -3.55
CA PRO A 35 -3.96 -16.98 -3.48
C PRO A 35 -2.46 -17.08 -3.17
N SER A 36 -1.64 -16.18 -3.71
CA SER A 36 -0.20 -16.19 -3.42
C SER A 36 0.10 -15.94 -1.94
N ASN A 37 -0.63 -15.06 -1.25
CA ASN A 37 -0.47 -14.86 0.20
C ASN A 37 -0.91 -16.08 1.02
N LEU A 38 -1.94 -16.79 0.58
CA LEU A 38 -2.43 -17.98 1.28
C LEU A 38 -1.40 -19.12 1.23
N TYR A 39 -0.76 -19.31 0.09
CA TYR A 39 0.16 -20.42 -0.14
C TYR A 39 1.64 -20.04 0.01
N GLY A 40 1.97 -18.77 -0.20
CA GLY A 40 3.35 -18.28 -0.25
C GLY A 40 4.14 -18.50 1.04
N GLY A 41 3.50 -18.38 2.20
CA GLY A 41 4.13 -18.64 3.50
C GLY A 41 4.63 -20.09 3.63
N VAL A 42 3.82 -21.05 3.23
CA VAL A 42 4.19 -22.49 3.28
C VAL A 42 5.37 -22.82 2.37
N PHE A 43 5.40 -22.21 1.19
CA PHE A 43 6.53 -22.36 0.27
C PHE A 43 7.79 -21.68 0.78
N ALA A 44 7.68 -20.48 1.36
CA ALA A 44 8.81 -19.73 1.90
C ALA A 44 9.47 -20.45 3.09
N ASP A 45 8.68 -21.19 3.89
CA ASP A 45 9.20 -21.94 5.04
C ASP A 45 9.96 -23.23 4.65
N ARG A 46 9.73 -23.75 3.43
CA ARG A 46 10.39 -24.97 2.92
C ARG A 46 11.66 -24.67 2.12
N LEU A 47 11.81 -23.45 1.61
CA LEU A 47 12.89 -23.07 0.71
C LEU A 47 14.02 -22.34 1.48
N ASP A 48 15.21 -22.37 0.93
CA ASP A 48 16.31 -21.51 1.39
C ASP A 48 15.94 -20.04 1.15
N ARG A 49 15.76 -19.29 2.25
CA ARG A 49 15.28 -17.89 2.24
C ARG A 49 16.21 -16.98 1.44
N LYS A 50 17.53 -17.19 1.50
CA LYS A 50 18.51 -16.41 0.73
C LYS A 50 18.35 -16.66 -0.77
N LYS A 51 18.22 -17.94 -1.17
CA LYS A 51 18.00 -18.31 -2.57
C LYS A 51 16.66 -17.80 -3.08
N LEU A 52 15.61 -17.87 -2.26
CA LEU A 52 14.28 -17.37 -2.60
C LEU A 52 14.29 -15.86 -2.82
N ILE A 53 14.96 -15.09 -1.95
CA ILE A 53 15.13 -13.64 -2.10
C ILE A 53 15.91 -13.33 -3.38
N ALA A 54 17.03 -14.00 -3.63
CA ALA A 54 17.85 -13.80 -4.81
C ALA A 54 17.06 -14.11 -6.10
N PHE A 55 16.33 -15.24 -6.11
CA PHE A 55 15.50 -15.64 -7.26
C PHE A 55 14.37 -14.64 -7.54
N THR A 56 13.62 -14.23 -6.51
CA THR A 56 12.52 -13.28 -6.68
C THR A 56 13.01 -11.90 -7.14
N GLN A 57 14.18 -11.47 -6.70
CA GLN A 57 14.77 -10.21 -7.13
C GLN A 57 15.34 -10.29 -8.55
N PHE A 58 16.05 -11.38 -8.89
CA PHE A 58 16.53 -11.61 -10.25
C PHE A 58 15.38 -11.65 -11.25
N PHE A 59 14.33 -12.37 -10.93
CA PHE A 59 13.15 -12.46 -11.78
C PHE A 59 12.44 -11.11 -11.93
N SER A 60 12.35 -10.34 -10.84
CA SER A 60 11.79 -8.98 -10.89
C SER A 60 12.65 -8.04 -11.74
N PHE A 61 13.99 -8.11 -11.63
CA PHE A 61 14.90 -7.33 -12.47
C PHE A 61 14.70 -7.66 -13.95
N PHE A 62 14.64 -8.94 -14.30
CA PHE A 62 14.45 -9.38 -15.67
C PHE A 62 13.11 -8.87 -16.25
N LEU A 63 12.02 -8.99 -15.51
CA LEU A 63 10.70 -8.54 -15.96
C LEU A 63 10.62 -7.01 -16.11
N ILE A 64 11.21 -6.26 -15.19
CA ILE A 64 11.25 -4.79 -15.25
C ILE A 64 12.14 -4.36 -16.44
N GLY A 65 13.29 -5.00 -16.64
CA GLY A 65 14.15 -4.76 -17.77
C GLY A 65 13.50 -5.10 -19.10
N PHE A 66 12.72 -6.18 -19.14
CA PHE A 66 11.92 -6.54 -20.33
C PHE A 66 10.90 -5.43 -20.68
N MET A 67 10.19 -4.88 -19.69
CA MET A 67 9.31 -3.73 -19.93
C MET A 67 10.08 -2.50 -20.45
N ALA A 68 11.27 -2.22 -19.89
CA ALA A 68 12.11 -1.12 -20.35
C ALA A 68 12.55 -1.31 -21.81
N LEU A 69 12.91 -2.52 -22.22
CA LEU A 69 13.26 -2.85 -23.60
C LEU A 69 12.07 -2.70 -24.55
N LEU A 70 10.90 -3.22 -24.17
CA LEU A 70 9.69 -3.09 -24.98
C LEU A 70 9.27 -1.62 -25.15
N GLU A 71 9.36 -0.79 -24.10
CA GLU A 71 9.06 0.63 -24.22
C GLU A 71 10.09 1.35 -25.10
N SER A 72 11.39 1.02 -24.97
CA SER A 72 12.46 1.59 -25.81
C SER A 72 12.28 1.27 -27.30
N SER A 73 11.69 0.11 -27.62
CA SER A 73 11.36 -0.28 -28.99
C SER A 73 9.95 0.13 -29.42
N SER A 74 9.23 0.90 -28.61
CA SER A 74 7.82 1.28 -28.83
C SER A 74 6.87 0.09 -29.02
N SER A 75 7.26 -1.09 -28.53
CA SER A 75 6.49 -2.33 -28.64
C SER A 75 5.76 -2.71 -27.37
N LEU A 76 5.80 -1.86 -26.33
CA LEU A 76 5.08 -2.10 -25.07
C LEU A 76 3.58 -1.96 -25.28
N GLU A 77 2.82 -3.00 -24.96
CA GLU A 77 1.38 -3.05 -25.04
C GLU A 77 0.74 -3.23 -23.66
N ILE A 78 -0.56 -2.92 -23.52
CA ILE A 78 -1.31 -2.97 -22.25
C ILE A 78 -1.25 -4.36 -21.63
N TRP A 79 -1.38 -5.41 -22.40
CA TRP A 79 -1.36 -6.78 -21.89
C TRP A 79 0.01 -7.20 -21.33
N HIS A 80 1.14 -6.70 -21.90
CA HIS A 80 2.46 -6.89 -21.32
C HIS A 80 2.53 -6.32 -19.90
N VAL A 81 2.00 -5.10 -19.71
CA VAL A 81 1.98 -4.42 -18.41
C VAL A 81 1.15 -5.21 -17.41
N TYR A 82 -0.03 -5.70 -17.79
CA TYR A 82 -0.88 -6.52 -16.93
C TYR A 82 -0.20 -7.85 -16.55
N LEU A 83 0.36 -8.54 -17.52
CA LEU A 83 1.04 -9.83 -17.31
C LEU A 83 2.24 -9.66 -16.36
N VAL A 84 3.12 -8.70 -16.66
CA VAL A 84 4.31 -8.44 -15.84
C VAL A 84 3.90 -8.01 -14.42
N SER A 85 2.89 -7.15 -14.28
CA SER A 85 2.41 -6.72 -12.97
C SER A 85 1.81 -7.88 -12.16
N ALA A 86 1.07 -8.78 -12.80
CA ALA A 86 0.54 -10.00 -12.19
C ALA A 86 1.68 -10.88 -11.64
N ILE A 87 2.68 -11.15 -12.47
CA ILE A 87 3.82 -11.99 -12.09
C ILE A 87 4.64 -11.33 -10.97
N LEU A 88 4.91 -10.03 -11.06
CA LEU A 88 5.61 -9.28 -10.01
C LEU A 88 4.82 -9.23 -8.70
N SER A 89 3.50 -9.20 -8.77
CA SER A 89 2.64 -9.29 -7.58
C SER A 89 2.74 -10.67 -6.92
N ALA A 90 2.75 -11.74 -7.68
CA ALA A 90 2.98 -13.09 -7.17
C ALA A 90 4.37 -13.22 -6.51
N THR A 91 5.41 -12.79 -7.18
CA THR A 91 6.80 -12.89 -6.67
C THR A 91 7.02 -12.09 -5.40
N SER A 92 6.37 -10.93 -5.25
CA SER A 92 6.49 -10.09 -4.04
C SER A 92 5.98 -10.78 -2.79
N VAL A 93 4.98 -11.64 -2.91
CA VAL A 93 4.38 -12.37 -1.80
C VAL A 93 5.32 -13.42 -1.23
N PHE A 94 6.13 -14.05 -2.07
CA PHE A 94 7.16 -15.00 -1.60
C PHE A 94 8.38 -14.28 -1.01
N GLY A 95 8.77 -13.15 -1.57
CA GLY A 95 9.95 -12.41 -1.17
C GLY A 95 9.83 -11.70 0.19
N ASN A 96 8.67 -11.14 0.52
CA ASN A 96 8.50 -10.32 1.72
C ASN A 96 8.60 -11.13 3.03
N PRO A 97 7.89 -12.27 3.22
CA PRO A 97 8.05 -13.11 4.40
C PRO A 97 9.46 -13.68 4.53
N ALA A 98 10.05 -14.13 3.41
CA ALA A 98 11.42 -14.63 3.40
C ALA A 98 12.42 -13.57 3.87
N ARG A 99 12.26 -12.32 3.44
CA ARG A 99 13.11 -11.19 3.86
C ARG A 99 12.97 -10.89 5.35
N SER A 100 11.74 -10.79 5.87
CA SER A 100 11.49 -10.53 7.29
C SER A 100 12.07 -11.64 8.18
N ALA A 101 11.83 -12.90 7.82
CA ALA A 101 12.35 -14.04 8.55
C ALA A 101 13.89 -14.18 8.45
N PHE A 102 14.48 -13.78 7.32
CA PHE A 102 15.93 -13.78 7.14
C PHE A 102 16.59 -12.66 7.94
N THR A 103 16.01 -11.47 8.00
CA THR A 103 16.49 -10.37 8.84
C THR A 103 16.55 -10.77 10.31
N ALA A 104 15.50 -11.41 10.82
CA ALA A 104 15.45 -11.89 12.21
C ALA A 104 16.52 -12.95 12.53
N ARG A 105 17.06 -13.63 11.51
CA ARG A 105 18.09 -14.63 11.67
C ARG A 105 19.51 -14.06 11.59
N VAL A 106 19.74 -13.13 10.65
CA VAL A 106 21.07 -12.54 10.39
C VAL A 106 21.48 -11.58 11.48
N VAL A 107 20.51 -10.95 12.14
CA VAL A 107 20.75 -9.92 13.14
C VAL A 107 20.71 -10.51 14.54
N PRO A 108 21.72 -10.25 15.40
CA PRO A 108 21.70 -10.65 16.81
C PRO A 108 20.46 -10.12 17.55
N ARG A 109 19.91 -10.91 18.49
CA ARG A 109 18.66 -10.59 19.19
C ARG A 109 18.68 -9.23 19.91
N ASN A 110 19.82 -8.85 20.47
CA ASN A 110 19.99 -7.57 21.18
C ASN A 110 19.90 -6.33 20.30
N VAL A 111 20.09 -6.44 18.98
CA VAL A 111 19.99 -5.33 18.02
C VAL A 111 18.87 -5.54 16.99
N LEU A 112 18.04 -6.56 17.15
CA LEU A 112 16.94 -6.86 16.22
C LEU A 112 15.93 -5.70 16.09
N SER A 113 15.63 -5.02 17.20
CA SER A 113 14.77 -3.83 17.21
C SER A 113 15.32 -2.71 16.31
N HIS A 114 16.65 -2.49 16.33
CA HIS A 114 17.30 -1.52 15.45
C HIS A 114 17.20 -1.93 13.98
N ALA A 115 17.37 -3.21 13.66
CA ALA A 115 17.22 -3.70 12.28
C ALA A 115 15.79 -3.53 11.75
N VAL A 116 14.79 -3.79 12.59
CA VAL A 116 13.37 -3.56 12.23
C VAL A 116 13.11 -2.06 12.03
N ALA A 117 13.64 -1.20 12.91
CA ALA A 117 13.53 0.25 12.76
C ALA A 117 14.19 0.74 11.46
N MET A 118 15.40 0.26 11.14
CA MET A 118 16.11 0.58 9.90
C MET A 118 15.32 0.14 8.67
N ASN A 119 14.69 -1.03 8.70
CA ASN A 119 13.83 -1.49 7.61
C ASN A 119 12.63 -0.56 7.41
N THR A 120 12.01 -0.11 8.49
CA THR A 120 10.89 0.85 8.46
C THR A 120 11.35 2.20 7.89
N ILE A 121 12.50 2.72 8.35
CA ILE A 121 13.08 3.96 7.83
C ILE A 121 13.37 3.84 6.33
N THR A 122 13.99 2.73 5.90
CA THR A 122 14.28 2.48 4.48
C THR A 122 13.00 2.47 3.64
N TRP A 123 11.93 1.87 4.15
CA TRP A 123 10.63 1.90 3.49
C TRP A 123 10.09 3.33 3.36
N GLN A 124 10.13 4.12 4.43
CA GLN A 124 9.65 5.51 4.45
C GLN A 124 10.48 6.41 3.53
N VAL A 125 11.80 6.29 3.57
CA VAL A 125 12.70 7.00 2.65
C VAL A 125 12.36 6.65 1.20
N GLY A 126 12.12 5.37 0.91
CA GLY A 126 11.71 4.91 -0.41
C GLY A 126 10.41 5.55 -0.90
N THR A 127 9.44 5.80 -0.03
CA THR A 127 8.17 6.45 -0.42
C THR A 127 8.33 7.92 -0.79
N ILE A 128 9.33 8.62 -0.24
CA ILE A 128 9.65 10.02 -0.57
C ILE A 128 10.55 10.11 -1.80
N VAL A 129 11.60 9.30 -1.83
CA VAL A 129 12.62 9.35 -2.89
C VAL A 129 12.03 8.94 -4.25
N THR A 130 11.11 7.99 -4.25
CA THR A 130 10.48 7.48 -5.47
C THR A 130 9.77 8.55 -6.31
N PRO A 131 8.82 9.34 -5.80
CA PRO A 131 8.18 10.40 -6.57
C PRO A 131 9.17 11.49 -6.98
N PHE A 132 10.22 11.74 -6.19
CA PHE A 132 11.27 12.68 -6.55
C PHE A 132 12.10 12.18 -7.74
N ILE A 133 12.49 10.91 -7.77
CA ILE A 133 13.16 10.30 -8.94
C ILE A 133 12.24 10.40 -10.16
N PHE A 134 10.94 10.08 -10.01
CA PHE A 134 9.98 10.17 -11.10
C PHE A 134 9.82 11.62 -11.60
N TYR A 135 9.80 12.60 -10.70
CA TYR A 135 9.76 14.02 -11.05
C TYR A 135 10.99 14.44 -11.87
N LEU A 136 12.19 14.08 -11.41
CA LEU A 136 13.44 14.40 -12.11
C LEU A 136 13.48 13.80 -13.51
N THR A 137 13.06 12.54 -13.67
CA THR A 137 13.01 11.90 -14.99
C THR A 137 11.98 12.54 -15.91
N SER A 138 10.85 12.97 -15.37
CA SER A 138 9.80 13.65 -16.13
C SER A 138 10.17 15.09 -16.50
N PHE A 139 11.01 15.75 -15.70
CA PHE A 139 11.46 17.10 -15.95
C PHE A 139 12.66 17.18 -16.92
N ALA A 140 13.60 16.24 -16.79
CA ALA A 140 14.85 16.25 -17.56
C ALA A 140 14.65 16.11 -19.09
N TRP A 141 13.52 15.52 -19.54
CA TRP A 141 13.22 15.24 -20.95
C TRP A 141 11.84 15.79 -21.32
N ARG A 142 11.60 17.04 -21.00
CA ARG A 142 10.29 17.67 -21.15
C ARG A 142 9.83 17.80 -22.61
N ASP A 143 10.78 17.78 -23.56
CA ASP A 143 10.51 18.01 -24.99
C ASP A 143 10.07 16.74 -25.74
N THR A 144 10.29 15.55 -25.16
CA THR A 144 9.90 14.28 -25.76
C THR A 144 9.16 13.39 -24.74
N ALA A 145 7.82 13.39 -24.81
CA ALA A 145 6.98 12.73 -23.83
C ALA A 145 7.22 11.21 -23.73
N SER A 146 7.55 10.52 -24.84
CA SER A 146 7.89 9.11 -24.85
C SER A 146 9.21 8.80 -24.16
N ASP A 147 10.23 9.66 -24.34
CA ASP A 147 11.57 9.40 -23.84
C ASP A 147 11.67 9.48 -22.31
N SER A 148 10.84 10.31 -21.67
CA SER A 148 10.83 10.41 -20.20
C SER A 148 10.36 9.12 -19.49
N LEU A 149 9.44 8.35 -20.08
CA LEU A 149 9.02 7.08 -19.50
C LEU A 149 10.04 5.97 -19.75
N VAL A 150 10.68 5.94 -20.91
CA VAL A 150 11.81 5.04 -21.22
C VAL A 150 12.90 5.20 -20.15
N LEU A 151 13.30 6.44 -19.86
CA LEU A 151 14.31 6.72 -18.84
C LEU A 151 13.85 6.23 -17.44
N SER A 152 12.59 6.48 -17.09
CA SER A 152 12.03 6.03 -15.80
C SER A 152 12.04 4.51 -15.67
N PHE A 153 11.71 3.78 -16.75
CA PHE A 153 11.78 2.31 -16.78
C PHE A 153 13.23 1.81 -16.63
N TRP A 154 14.21 2.43 -17.30
CA TRP A 154 15.62 2.05 -17.17
C TRP A 154 16.19 2.36 -15.79
N ILE A 155 15.86 3.50 -15.18
CA ILE A 155 16.26 3.80 -13.80
C ILE A 155 15.65 2.79 -12.84
N ASN A 156 14.39 2.41 -13.02
CA ASN A 156 13.78 1.36 -12.21
C ASN A 156 14.47 0.00 -12.39
N THR A 157 14.90 -0.33 -13.61
CA THR A 157 15.69 -1.52 -13.92
C THR A 157 17.05 -1.49 -13.22
N LEU A 158 17.73 -0.35 -13.23
CA LEU A 158 19.01 -0.16 -12.54
C LEU A 158 18.86 -0.35 -11.02
N ILE A 159 17.81 0.21 -10.42
CA ILE A 159 17.51 0.01 -9.00
C ILE A 159 17.24 -1.48 -8.70
N ALA A 160 16.50 -2.16 -9.58
CA ALA A 160 16.24 -3.59 -9.46
C ALA A 160 17.54 -4.41 -9.57
N PHE A 161 18.47 -4.04 -10.44
CA PHE A 161 19.78 -4.67 -10.56
C PHE A 161 20.58 -4.63 -9.25
N PHE A 162 20.67 -3.47 -8.60
CA PHE A 162 21.32 -3.37 -7.28
C PHE A 162 20.63 -4.24 -6.22
N SER A 163 19.32 -4.42 -6.33
CA SER A 163 18.58 -5.31 -5.43
C SER A 163 18.98 -6.77 -5.62
N VAL A 164 19.28 -7.22 -6.85
CA VAL A 164 19.75 -8.60 -7.14
C VAL A 164 21.08 -8.88 -6.48
N ILE A 165 21.98 -7.89 -6.46
CA ILE A 165 23.32 -8.05 -5.93
C ILE A 165 23.31 -8.14 -4.38
N SER A 166 22.36 -7.47 -3.72
CA SER A 166 22.31 -7.32 -2.26
C SER A 166 22.36 -8.64 -1.46
N PRO A 167 21.68 -9.74 -1.83
CA PRO A 167 21.76 -11.00 -1.08
C PRO A 167 23.12 -11.68 -1.13
N PHE A 168 23.95 -11.39 -2.13
CA PHE A 168 25.28 -12.02 -2.26
C PHE A 168 26.27 -11.49 -1.23
N PHE A 169 26.09 -10.29 -0.71
CA PHE A 169 26.92 -9.73 0.37
C PHE A 169 26.63 -10.34 1.74
N ILE A 170 25.54 -11.06 1.91
CA ILE A 170 25.19 -11.70 3.16
C ILE A 170 25.85 -13.07 3.22
N ARG A 171 26.69 -13.31 4.23
CA ARG A 171 27.42 -14.57 4.40
C ARG A 171 26.59 -15.69 5.02
N GLU A 172 25.56 -15.33 5.77
CA GLU A 172 24.71 -16.28 6.49
C GLU A 172 23.88 -17.19 5.55
N SER A 173 23.70 -18.45 5.97
CA SER A 173 22.90 -19.43 5.25
C SER A 173 21.41 -19.15 5.42
N GLY A 174 20.63 -19.20 4.33
CA GLY A 174 19.17 -19.02 4.33
C GLY A 174 18.37 -20.28 4.69
N LYS A 175 18.99 -21.43 4.99
CA LYS A 175 18.29 -22.70 5.23
C LYS A 175 17.35 -22.59 6.44
N ALA A 176 16.11 -23.04 6.30
CA ALA A 176 15.16 -23.12 7.41
C ALA A 176 15.69 -24.03 8.54
N LEU A 177 15.48 -23.62 9.80
CA LEU A 177 15.95 -24.32 11.03
C LEU A 177 14.92 -25.33 11.37
N GLU A 178 14.24 -26.07 11.01
CA GLU A 178 13.15 -27.04 11.32
C GLU A 178 11.79 -26.59 10.80
N ILE A 179 11.12 -27.54 10.19
CA ILE A 179 9.75 -27.37 9.73
C ILE A 179 8.85 -27.44 10.98
N THR A 180 8.49 -26.29 11.52
CA THR A 180 7.44 -26.23 12.53
C THR A 180 6.17 -26.84 11.93
N LYS A 181 5.52 -27.75 12.65
CA LYS A 181 4.29 -28.44 12.20
C LYS A 181 3.28 -27.39 11.70
N THR A 182 3.04 -27.37 10.40
CA THR A 182 2.10 -26.45 9.76
C THR A 182 0.68 -26.82 10.20
N THR A 183 0.13 -26.04 11.12
CA THR A 183 -1.33 -25.99 11.28
C THR A 183 -1.96 -25.54 9.96
N SER A 184 -3.07 -26.15 9.57
CA SER A 184 -3.75 -25.80 8.32
C SER A 184 -4.00 -24.30 8.22
N ILE A 185 -3.48 -23.66 7.17
CA ILE A 185 -3.62 -22.21 6.93
C ILE A 185 -5.08 -21.80 6.93
N ASN A 186 -5.93 -22.58 6.25
CA ASN A 186 -7.37 -22.34 6.19
C ASN A 186 -8.01 -22.35 7.58
N LYS A 187 -7.59 -23.27 8.47
CA LYS A 187 -8.08 -23.31 9.84
C LYS A 187 -7.68 -22.07 10.63
N ASN A 188 -6.43 -21.63 10.53
CA ASN A 188 -5.95 -20.43 11.20
C ASN A 188 -6.66 -19.15 10.71
N LEU A 189 -6.93 -19.03 9.41
CA LEU A 189 -7.68 -17.91 8.85
C LEU A 189 -9.13 -17.92 9.33
N ILE A 190 -9.82 -19.07 9.26
CA ILE A 190 -11.21 -19.19 9.71
C ILE A 190 -11.32 -18.86 11.21
N GLU A 191 -10.38 -19.36 12.03
CA GLU A 191 -10.33 -19.04 13.46
C GLU A 191 -10.06 -17.54 13.69
N GLY A 192 -9.17 -16.92 12.90
CA GLY A 192 -8.92 -15.48 12.93
C GLY A 192 -10.17 -14.67 12.60
N PHE A 193 -10.87 -15.01 11.51
CA PHE A 193 -12.12 -14.34 11.14
C PHE A 193 -13.23 -14.55 12.19
N LYS A 194 -13.40 -15.76 12.71
CA LYS A 194 -14.37 -16.04 13.79
C LYS A 194 -14.07 -15.20 15.03
N TYR A 195 -12.80 -15.14 15.44
CA TYR A 195 -12.38 -14.32 16.56
C TYR A 195 -12.69 -12.84 16.33
N VAL A 196 -12.34 -12.31 15.14
CA VAL A 196 -12.61 -10.92 14.79
C VAL A 196 -14.09 -10.61 14.85
N ILE A 197 -14.95 -11.43 14.26
CA ILE A 197 -16.40 -11.21 14.21
C ILE A 197 -17.04 -11.26 15.60
N SER A 198 -16.56 -12.14 16.48
CA SER A 198 -17.09 -12.29 17.85
C SER A 198 -16.55 -11.22 18.84
N HIS A 199 -15.54 -10.46 18.45
CA HIS A 199 -14.91 -9.47 19.34
C HIS A 199 -15.72 -8.17 19.38
N PRO A 200 -15.91 -7.53 20.54
CA PRO A 200 -16.79 -6.35 20.69
C PRO A 200 -16.28 -5.09 19.98
N ILE A 201 -15.01 -5.02 19.59
CA ILE A 201 -14.37 -3.82 19.02
C ILE A 201 -13.87 -4.05 17.60
N LEU A 202 -13.27 -5.22 17.31
CA LEU A 202 -12.59 -5.49 16.04
C LEU A 202 -13.50 -5.41 14.82
N PRO A 203 -14.76 -5.90 14.83
CA PRO A 203 -15.66 -5.75 13.69
C PRO A 203 -15.85 -4.29 13.29
N GLY A 204 -16.06 -3.41 14.27
CA GLY A 204 -16.22 -1.98 14.01
C GLY A 204 -15.01 -1.34 13.36
N LEU A 205 -13.81 -1.70 13.81
CA LEU A 205 -12.55 -1.20 13.22
C LEU A 205 -12.32 -1.72 11.81
N TYR A 206 -12.67 -2.98 11.53
CA TYR A 206 -12.46 -3.58 10.21
C TYR A 206 -13.50 -3.10 9.20
N ILE A 207 -14.77 -2.98 9.61
CA ILE A 207 -15.83 -2.42 8.77
C ILE A 207 -15.51 -0.96 8.44
N LEU A 208 -14.99 -0.19 9.41
CA LEU A 208 -14.54 1.19 9.19
C LEU A 208 -13.43 1.23 8.13
N ASP A 209 -12.41 0.38 8.27
CA ASP A 209 -11.29 0.32 7.34
C ASP A 209 -11.71 -0.06 5.91
N ILE A 210 -12.44 -1.17 5.80
CA ILE A 210 -12.91 -1.69 4.51
C ILE A 210 -13.87 -0.70 3.86
N GLY A 211 -14.88 -0.22 4.61
CA GLY A 211 -15.92 0.65 4.09
C GLY A 211 -15.40 1.98 3.59
N VAL A 212 -14.41 2.56 4.29
CA VAL A 212 -13.76 3.80 3.86
C VAL A 212 -12.81 3.54 2.69
N THR A 213 -11.97 2.51 2.78
CA THR A 213 -10.96 2.22 1.75
C THR A 213 -11.57 1.91 0.39
N VAL A 214 -12.69 1.17 0.34
CA VAL A 214 -13.34 0.80 -0.92
C VAL A 214 -13.81 2.03 -1.70
N VAL A 215 -14.34 3.04 -1.03
CA VAL A 215 -14.93 4.21 -1.71
C VAL A 215 -13.97 5.40 -1.82
N SER A 216 -12.75 5.30 -1.31
CA SER A 216 -11.86 6.46 -1.20
C SER A 216 -10.41 6.18 -1.59
N TYR A 217 -10.14 5.08 -2.27
CA TYR A 217 -8.79 4.72 -2.66
C TYR A 217 -8.27 5.63 -3.77
N TYR A 218 -7.26 6.47 -3.49
CA TYR A 218 -6.76 7.46 -4.44
C TYR A 218 -5.25 7.32 -4.78
N ARG A 219 -4.46 6.65 -3.93
CA ARG A 219 -2.99 6.72 -3.96
C ARG A 219 -2.34 6.32 -5.29
N GLU A 220 -2.83 5.28 -5.93
CA GLU A 220 -2.26 4.81 -7.21
C GLU A 220 -3.00 5.40 -8.42
N LEU A 221 -4.01 6.25 -8.18
CA LEU A 221 -4.85 6.87 -9.19
C LEU A 221 -4.47 8.34 -9.47
N PHE A 222 -3.34 8.82 -8.93
CA PHE A 222 -2.87 10.19 -9.17
C PHE A 222 -2.79 10.61 -10.64
N PRO A 223 -2.50 9.73 -11.63
CA PRO A 223 -2.57 10.13 -13.04
C PRO A 223 -3.95 10.64 -13.46
N ILE A 224 -5.03 10.02 -12.96
CA ILE A 224 -6.41 10.44 -13.23
C ILE A 224 -6.66 11.82 -12.62
N PHE A 225 -6.32 12.02 -11.35
CA PHE A 225 -6.51 13.29 -10.65
C PHE A 225 -5.68 14.43 -11.24
N ALA A 226 -4.42 14.17 -11.58
CA ALA A 226 -3.54 15.14 -12.22
C ALA A 226 -4.13 15.68 -13.54
N LYS A 227 -4.70 14.77 -14.34
CA LYS A 227 -5.30 15.14 -15.63
C LYS A 227 -6.68 15.77 -15.48
N GLN A 228 -7.58 15.14 -14.72
CA GLN A 228 -8.98 15.55 -14.66
C GLN A 228 -9.24 16.76 -13.75
N LEU A 229 -8.53 16.86 -12.60
CA LEU A 229 -8.73 17.99 -11.67
C LEU A 229 -7.86 19.20 -12.02
N TYR A 230 -6.62 18.95 -12.46
CA TYR A 230 -5.64 20.05 -12.59
C TYR A 230 -5.18 20.28 -14.03
N SER A 231 -5.65 19.50 -15.01
CA SER A 231 -5.24 19.57 -16.43
C SER A 231 -3.71 19.51 -16.59
N ARG A 232 -3.03 18.74 -15.73
CA ARG A 232 -1.57 18.61 -15.69
C ARG A 232 -1.13 17.18 -16.02
N GLY A 233 0.17 17.02 -16.28
CA GLY A 233 0.79 15.76 -16.67
C GLY A 233 1.57 15.08 -15.52
N ARG A 234 2.66 14.44 -15.88
CA ARG A 234 3.52 13.61 -15.03
C ARG A 234 4.12 14.34 -13.85
N ASP A 235 4.46 15.62 -14.02
CA ASP A 235 4.94 16.50 -12.97
C ASP A 235 3.96 16.58 -11.79
N ALA A 236 2.69 16.77 -12.11
CA ALA A 236 1.64 16.80 -11.08
C ALA A 236 1.48 15.44 -10.37
N VAL A 237 1.59 14.32 -11.10
CA VAL A 237 1.56 12.97 -10.47
C VAL A 237 2.66 12.83 -9.43
N ALA A 238 3.88 13.24 -9.79
CA ALA A 238 5.01 13.19 -8.87
C ALA A 238 4.79 14.08 -7.64
N ILE A 239 4.34 15.32 -7.86
CA ILE A 239 4.06 16.30 -6.80
C ILE A 239 2.98 15.78 -5.85
N LEU A 240 1.82 15.35 -6.36
CA LEU A 240 0.72 14.84 -5.56
C LEU A 240 1.14 13.62 -4.72
N THR A 241 1.91 12.69 -5.32
CA THR A 241 2.45 11.53 -4.63
C THR A 241 3.42 11.92 -3.51
N ALA A 242 4.34 12.84 -3.78
CA ALA A 242 5.34 13.29 -2.82
C ALA A 242 4.69 13.99 -1.60
N PHE A 243 3.76 14.91 -1.85
CA PHE A 243 3.10 15.65 -0.76
C PHE A 243 2.16 14.77 0.06
N ASN A 244 1.51 13.77 -0.53
CA ASN A 244 0.79 12.76 0.22
C ASN A 244 1.71 11.94 1.14
N ALA A 245 2.90 11.54 0.66
CA ALA A 245 3.89 10.84 1.46
C ALA A 245 4.43 11.70 2.62
N ILE A 246 4.69 12.99 2.37
CA ILE A 246 5.08 13.97 3.40
C ILE A 246 3.99 14.04 4.48
N GLY A 247 2.72 14.15 4.07
CA GLY A 247 1.59 14.13 4.98
C GLY A 247 1.55 12.89 5.88
N ALA A 248 1.75 11.70 5.29
CA ALA A 248 1.79 10.44 6.04
C ALA A 248 2.90 10.42 7.11
N ILE A 249 4.06 11.03 6.82
CA ILE A 249 5.15 11.15 7.80
C ILE A 249 4.73 12.07 8.95
N PHE A 250 4.17 13.23 8.64
CA PHE A 250 3.66 14.14 9.68
C PHE A 250 2.60 13.46 10.55
N GLY A 251 1.67 12.72 9.95
CA GLY A 251 0.68 11.94 10.69
C GLY A 251 1.30 10.90 11.60
N SER A 252 2.31 10.18 11.13
CA SER A 252 3.05 9.19 11.93
C SER A 252 3.77 9.84 13.12
N LEU A 253 4.32 11.04 12.95
CA LEU A 253 4.91 11.81 14.06
C LEU A 253 3.84 12.28 15.05
N LEU A 254 2.67 12.73 14.57
CA LEU A 254 1.55 13.14 15.44
C LEU A 254 1.09 11.98 16.34
N VAL A 255 1.15 10.75 15.87
CA VAL A 255 0.81 9.57 16.69
C VAL A 255 1.67 9.48 17.94
N MET A 256 2.94 9.89 17.90
CA MET A 256 3.83 9.87 19.06
C MET A 256 3.29 10.72 20.24
N TYR A 257 2.52 11.77 19.96
CA TYR A 257 1.91 12.62 20.98
C TYR A 257 0.58 12.05 21.50
N THR A 258 0.03 11.03 20.87
CA THR A 258 -1.26 10.42 21.28
C THR A 258 -1.11 9.31 22.32
N HIS A 259 0.11 8.99 22.77
CA HIS A 259 0.36 7.90 23.73
C HIS A 259 -0.43 8.11 25.04
N LYS A 260 -0.55 9.34 25.51
CA LYS A 260 -1.29 9.70 26.74
C LYS A 260 -2.81 9.60 26.61
N ILE A 261 -3.34 9.52 25.39
CA ILE A 261 -4.78 9.50 25.18
C ILE A 261 -5.29 8.06 25.36
N LYS A 262 -6.06 7.85 26.43
CA LYS A 262 -6.62 6.53 26.77
C LYS A 262 -7.66 6.04 25.75
N ARG A 263 -8.49 6.94 25.21
CA ARG A 263 -9.57 6.62 24.25
C ARG A 263 -9.08 6.50 22.81
N LYS A 264 -8.24 5.50 22.53
CA LYS A 264 -7.61 5.30 21.20
C LYS A 264 -8.62 5.05 20.08
N GLY A 265 -9.73 4.38 20.36
CA GLY A 265 -10.80 4.15 19.37
C GLY A 265 -11.47 5.44 18.90
N VAL A 266 -11.60 6.45 19.80
CA VAL A 266 -12.13 7.78 19.44
C VAL A 266 -11.19 8.51 18.48
N ILE A 267 -9.86 8.35 18.65
CA ILE A 267 -8.88 8.94 17.72
C ILE A 267 -9.06 8.35 16.32
N VAL A 268 -9.28 7.04 16.20
CA VAL A 268 -9.54 6.39 14.90
C VAL A 268 -10.76 7.00 14.22
N LEU A 269 -11.86 7.17 14.96
CA LEU A 269 -13.11 7.73 14.43
C LEU A 269 -12.93 9.19 13.98
N TYR A 270 -12.30 10.03 14.78
CA TYR A 270 -12.03 11.44 14.41
C TYR A 270 -11.06 11.55 13.24
N ALA A 271 -9.98 10.78 13.22
CA ALA A 271 -9.03 10.78 12.10
C ALA A 271 -9.73 10.40 10.78
N THR A 272 -10.61 9.40 10.84
CA THR A 272 -11.38 8.96 9.65
C THR A 272 -12.45 9.98 9.25
N LEU A 273 -13.07 10.66 10.22
CA LEU A 273 -14.02 11.75 9.95
C LEU A 273 -13.32 12.91 9.23
N VAL A 274 -12.17 13.35 9.75
CA VAL A 274 -11.34 14.39 9.13
C VAL A 274 -10.89 13.95 7.72
N TYR A 275 -10.49 12.70 7.56
CA TYR A 275 -10.15 12.13 6.27
C TYR A 275 -11.30 12.26 5.25
N GLY A 276 -12.55 11.93 5.63
CA GLY A 276 -13.72 12.08 4.77
C GLY A 276 -13.97 13.53 4.35
N PHE A 277 -13.85 14.50 5.26
CA PHE A 277 -13.95 15.92 4.91
C PHE A 277 -12.84 16.39 3.96
N LEU A 278 -11.62 15.93 4.17
CA LEU A 278 -10.48 16.27 3.33
C LEU A 278 -10.61 15.67 1.91
N LEU A 279 -11.23 14.50 1.77
CA LEU A 279 -11.57 13.94 0.46
C LEU A 279 -12.53 14.83 -0.32
N ILE A 280 -13.55 15.39 0.34
CA ILE A 280 -14.49 16.33 -0.28
C ILE A 280 -13.73 17.58 -0.75
N ILE A 281 -12.87 18.14 0.10
CA ILE A 281 -12.04 19.30 -0.26
C ILE A 281 -11.11 18.97 -1.44
N PHE A 282 -10.47 17.80 -1.42
CA PHE A 282 -9.60 17.35 -2.50
C PHE A 282 -10.37 17.18 -3.81
N GLY A 283 -11.53 16.53 -3.79
CA GLY A 283 -12.36 16.31 -4.97
C GLY A 283 -12.93 17.60 -5.56
N TRP A 284 -13.19 18.61 -4.71
CA TRP A 284 -13.70 19.91 -5.14
C TRP A 284 -12.57 20.88 -5.60
N SER A 285 -11.33 20.56 -5.31
CA SER A 285 -10.21 21.46 -5.62
C SER A 285 -9.94 21.53 -7.12
N THR A 286 -9.99 22.72 -7.68
CA THR A 286 -9.55 23.02 -9.06
C THR A 286 -8.12 23.61 -9.08
N SER A 287 -7.61 24.04 -7.93
CA SER A 287 -6.25 24.53 -7.77
C SER A 287 -5.33 23.46 -7.23
N ILE A 288 -4.19 23.23 -7.91
CA ILE A 288 -3.20 22.24 -7.46
C ILE A 288 -2.68 22.53 -6.05
N TRP A 289 -2.60 23.80 -5.64
CA TRP A 289 -2.16 24.18 -4.30
C TRP A 289 -3.14 23.72 -3.22
N ILE A 290 -4.45 23.91 -3.45
CA ILE A 290 -5.49 23.39 -2.55
C ILE A 290 -5.42 21.85 -2.49
N GLY A 291 -5.24 21.21 -3.65
CA GLY A 291 -5.06 19.76 -3.74
C GLY A 291 -3.83 19.26 -2.96
N ILE A 292 -2.70 19.95 -3.06
CA ILE A 292 -1.49 19.64 -2.30
C ILE A 292 -1.75 19.71 -0.79
N PHE A 293 -2.33 20.82 -0.30
CA PHE A 293 -2.65 20.96 1.12
C PHE A 293 -3.64 19.90 1.61
N ALA A 294 -4.67 19.63 0.81
CA ALA A 294 -5.62 18.55 1.11
C ALA A 294 -4.94 17.19 1.18
N LEU A 295 -4.00 16.88 0.27
CA LEU A 295 -3.28 15.60 0.24
C LEU A 295 -2.28 15.44 1.39
N ILE A 296 -1.63 16.52 1.82
CA ILE A 296 -0.79 16.49 3.03
C ILE A 296 -1.67 16.14 4.24
N ALA A 297 -2.79 16.83 4.39
CA ALA A 297 -3.70 16.57 5.49
C ALA A 297 -4.35 15.17 5.41
N LEU A 298 -4.73 14.72 4.20
CA LEU A 298 -5.22 13.35 3.94
C LEU A 298 -4.20 12.29 4.32
N GLY A 299 -2.95 12.45 3.88
CA GLY A 299 -1.87 11.53 4.23
C GLY A 299 -1.64 11.46 5.74
N ALA A 300 -1.71 12.62 6.43
CA ALA A 300 -1.57 12.69 7.87
C ALA A 300 -2.74 12.01 8.61
N ALA A 301 -3.98 12.30 8.21
CA ALA A 301 -5.18 11.71 8.82
C ALA A 301 -5.23 10.19 8.64
N ASP A 302 -4.86 9.70 7.44
CA ASP A 302 -4.80 8.27 7.13
C ASP A 302 -3.71 7.56 7.95
N ALA A 303 -2.51 8.14 8.06
CA ALA A 303 -1.44 7.57 8.88
C ALA A 303 -1.81 7.49 10.37
N VAL A 304 -2.47 8.52 10.91
CA VAL A 304 -2.99 8.51 12.30
C VAL A 304 -4.04 7.42 12.45
N GLY A 305 -5.04 7.38 11.56
CA GLY A 305 -6.12 6.40 11.60
C GLY A 305 -5.61 4.96 11.52
N MET A 306 -4.72 4.68 10.56
CA MET A 306 -4.12 3.37 10.34
C MET A 306 -3.30 2.91 11.56
N THR A 307 -2.42 3.79 12.07
CA THR A 307 -1.53 3.43 13.20
C THR A 307 -2.33 3.21 14.47
N MET A 308 -3.32 4.08 14.77
CA MET A 308 -4.18 3.91 15.93
C MET A 308 -5.02 2.65 15.84
N ARG A 309 -5.59 2.34 14.67
CA ARG A 309 -6.35 1.12 14.44
C ARG A 309 -5.50 -0.13 14.69
N GLN A 310 -4.27 -0.19 14.12
CA GLN A 310 -3.35 -1.29 14.37
C GLN A 310 -2.98 -1.41 15.85
N THR A 311 -2.79 -0.29 16.54
CA THR A 311 -2.50 -0.25 17.99
C THR A 311 -3.66 -0.85 18.78
N VAL A 312 -4.90 -0.45 18.50
CA VAL A 312 -6.09 -1.02 19.18
C VAL A 312 -6.20 -2.52 18.93
N VAL A 313 -6.02 -2.98 17.68
CA VAL A 313 -6.04 -4.40 17.34
C VAL A 313 -5.00 -5.17 18.16
N GLN A 314 -3.77 -4.65 18.28
CA GLN A 314 -2.70 -5.31 19.03
C GLN A 314 -2.96 -5.34 20.54
N LEU A 315 -3.50 -4.26 21.10
CA LEU A 315 -3.79 -4.14 22.55
C LEU A 315 -5.00 -4.98 23.00
N THR A 316 -5.96 -5.20 22.10
CA THR A 316 -7.19 -5.95 22.41
C THR A 316 -7.13 -7.43 22.11
N THR A 317 -6.08 -7.88 21.37
CA THR A 317 -5.97 -9.27 20.91
C THR A 317 -4.96 -10.04 21.76
N PRO A 318 -5.38 -11.16 22.41
CA PRO A 318 -4.45 -11.99 23.18
C PRO A 318 -3.35 -12.58 22.29
N ASP A 319 -2.18 -12.87 22.88
CA ASP A 319 -0.97 -13.27 22.16
C ASP A 319 -1.17 -14.48 21.24
N ASN A 320 -1.94 -15.47 21.69
CA ASN A 320 -2.23 -16.70 20.95
C ASN A 320 -3.14 -16.46 19.70
N MET A 321 -3.88 -15.36 19.65
CA MET A 321 -4.77 -14.99 18.53
C MET A 321 -4.24 -13.81 17.70
N ARG A 322 -3.22 -13.08 18.18
CA ARG A 322 -2.70 -11.87 17.54
C ARG A 322 -2.26 -12.10 16.09
N GLY A 323 -1.52 -13.16 15.83
CA GLY A 323 -1.10 -13.51 14.46
C GLY A 323 -2.28 -13.81 13.53
N ARG A 324 -3.30 -14.53 14.02
CA ARG A 324 -4.51 -14.91 13.25
C ARG A 324 -5.38 -13.69 12.95
N ALA A 325 -5.62 -12.84 13.94
CA ALA A 325 -6.38 -11.61 13.77
C ALA A 325 -5.66 -10.64 12.80
N THR A 326 -4.34 -10.46 12.94
CA THR A 326 -3.55 -9.63 12.02
C THR A 326 -3.56 -10.17 10.59
N ALA A 327 -3.48 -11.48 10.40
CA ALA A 327 -3.57 -12.09 9.06
C ALA A 327 -4.95 -11.87 8.43
N ALA A 328 -6.02 -12.04 9.19
CA ALA A 328 -7.39 -11.75 8.74
C ALA A 328 -7.57 -10.28 8.36
N HIS A 329 -7.04 -9.35 9.17
CA HIS A 329 -7.04 -7.91 8.85
C HIS A 329 -6.26 -7.61 7.58
N SER A 330 -5.05 -8.13 7.45
CA SER A 330 -4.20 -7.88 6.28
C SER A 330 -4.86 -8.35 4.98
N LEU A 331 -5.52 -9.52 5.01
CA LEU A 331 -6.26 -10.04 3.86
C LEU A 331 -7.45 -9.14 3.52
N ALA A 332 -8.23 -8.72 4.52
CA ALA A 332 -9.37 -7.84 4.34
C ALA A 332 -8.95 -6.47 3.80
N ALA A 333 -7.92 -5.84 4.38
CA ALA A 333 -7.39 -4.55 3.94
C ALA A 333 -6.81 -4.61 2.51
N MET A 334 -6.10 -5.70 2.17
CA MET A 334 -5.57 -5.90 0.82
C MET A 334 -6.70 -6.04 -0.21
N SER A 335 -7.77 -6.78 0.14
CA SER A 335 -8.96 -6.92 -0.71
C SER A 335 -9.67 -5.57 -0.87
N ALA A 336 -9.84 -4.81 0.21
CA ALA A 336 -10.44 -3.48 0.17
C ALA A 336 -9.64 -2.49 -0.70
N ASN A 337 -8.30 -2.51 -0.61
CA ASN A 337 -7.44 -1.69 -1.47
C ASN A 337 -7.60 -2.02 -2.95
N GLY A 338 -7.64 -3.31 -3.31
CA GLY A 338 -7.80 -3.73 -4.70
C GLY A 338 -9.19 -3.41 -5.26
N ILE A 339 -10.24 -3.65 -4.48
CA ILE A 339 -11.62 -3.32 -4.84
C ILE A 339 -11.78 -1.80 -4.92
N GLY A 340 -11.24 -1.04 -3.97
CA GLY A 340 -11.31 0.42 -3.95
C GLY A 340 -10.57 1.04 -5.13
N LYS A 341 -9.41 0.52 -5.50
CA LYS A 341 -8.70 0.95 -6.71
C LYS A 341 -9.56 0.74 -7.97
N TRP A 342 -10.20 -0.41 -8.06
CA TRP A 342 -11.09 -0.74 -9.18
C TRP A 342 -12.32 0.17 -9.21
N GLU A 343 -13.01 0.31 -8.08
CA GLU A 343 -14.23 1.10 -7.96
C GLU A 343 -13.97 2.58 -8.26
N VAL A 344 -13.02 3.22 -7.57
CA VAL A 344 -12.70 4.64 -7.75
C VAL A 344 -12.22 4.94 -9.16
N ALA A 345 -11.43 4.06 -9.76
CA ALA A 345 -10.93 4.26 -11.12
C ALA A 345 -12.07 4.20 -12.16
N ILE A 346 -12.99 3.24 -12.02
CA ILE A 346 -14.17 3.14 -12.91
C ILE A 346 -15.11 4.32 -12.68
N MET A 347 -15.45 4.65 -11.44
CA MET A 347 -16.32 5.79 -11.16
C MET A 347 -15.74 7.10 -11.70
N SER A 348 -14.41 7.25 -11.66
CA SER A 348 -13.76 8.43 -12.23
C SER A 348 -13.96 8.58 -13.73
N ASP A 349 -14.16 7.48 -14.47
CA ASP A 349 -14.49 7.54 -15.91
C ASP A 349 -15.95 7.97 -16.15
N TYR A 350 -16.90 7.62 -15.25
CA TYR A 350 -18.32 7.92 -15.43
C TYR A 350 -18.74 9.29 -14.89
N ILE A 351 -18.31 9.64 -13.68
CA ILE A 351 -18.75 10.87 -13.00
C ILE A 351 -17.62 11.88 -12.79
N GLY A 352 -16.41 11.54 -13.23
CA GLY A 352 -15.22 12.37 -13.06
C GLY A 352 -14.52 12.15 -11.70
N ALA A 353 -13.21 12.33 -11.69
CA ALA A 353 -12.37 12.07 -10.51
C ALA A 353 -12.75 12.93 -9.30
N GLY A 354 -13.11 14.21 -9.52
CA GLY A 354 -13.52 15.11 -8.45
C GLY A 354 -14.80 14.64 -7.75
N ASN A 355 -15.85 14.34 -8.53
CA ASN A 355 -17.13 13.87 -7.98
C ASN A 355 -16.99 12.52 -7.29
N THR A 356 -16.11 11.64 -7.81
CA THR A 356 -15.81 10.35 -7.17
C THR A 356 -15.21 10.55 -5.77
N MET A 357 -14.27 11.48 -5.62
CA MET A 357 -13.68 11.79 -4.30
C MET A 357 -14.67 12.47 -3.36
N ILE A 358 -15.52 13.35 -3.87
CA ILE A 358 -16.59 13.99 -3.07
C ILE A 358 -17.55 12.91 -2.54
N LEU A 359 -18.02 12.02 -3.42
CA LEU A 359 -18.90 10.92 -3.03
C LEU A 359 -18.21 9.99 -2.02
N GLY A 360 -16.93 9.59 -2.28
CA GLY A 360 -16.14 8.79 -1.37
C GLY A 360 -15.98 9.44 0.01
N GLY A 361 -15.82 10.77 0.05
CA GLY A 361 -15.78 11.54 1.30
C GLY A 361 -17.09 11.49 2.08
N PHE A 362 -18.24 11.70 1.41
CA PHE A 362 -19.56 11.59 2.03
C PHE A 362 -19.84 10.19 2.56
N VAL A 363 -19.55 9.15 1.76
CA VAL A 363 -19.71 7.74 2.20
C VAL A 363 -18.78 7.43 3.38
N SER A 364 -17.53 7.91 3.35
CA SER A 364 -16.60 7.74 4.47
C SER A 364 -17.12 8.37 5.76
N ILE A 365 -17.67 9.58 5.71
CA ILE A 365 -18.32 10.24 6.86
C ILE A 365 -19.51 9.41 7.33
N LEU A 366 -20.37 8.95 6.42
CA LEU A 366 -21.53 8.12 6.76
C LEU A 366 -21.10 6.82 7.48
N VAL A 367 -20.09 6.14 6.96
CA VAL A 367 -19.54 4.92 7.58
C VAL A 367 -19.05 5.20 9.00
N VAL A 368 -18.32 6.31 9.21
CA VAL A 368 -17.87 6.72 10.54
C VAL A 368 -19.06 6.95 11.47
N LEU A 369 -20.10 7.66 11.02
CA LEU A 369 -21.30 7.93 11.82
C LEU A 369 -22.05 6.63 12.17
N ILE A 370 -22.20 5.72 11.22
CA ILE A 370 -22.81 4.41 11.48
C ILE A 370 -22.02 3.66 12.56
N ILE A 371 -20.69 3.58 12.43
CA ILE A 371 -19.83 2.91 13.42
C ILE A 371 -19.92 3.62 14.78
N TRP A 372 -19.97 4.96 14.79
CA TRP A 372 -20.07 5.76 16.01
C TRP A 372 -21.34 5.44 16.82
N TYR A 373 -22.47 5.28 16.13
CA TYR A 373 -23.76 5.03 16.79
C TYR A 373 -24.06 3.54 16.98
N ALA A 374 -23.85 2.71 15.96
CA ALA A 374 -24.23 1.30 15.99
C ALA A 374 -23.22 0.40 16.70
N LEU A 375 -21.90 0.71 16.61
CA LEU A 375 -20.83 -0.12 17.18
C LEU A 375 -20.10 0.64 18.31
N SER A 376 -20.83 0.90 19.39
CA SER A 376 -20.32 1.71 20.52
C SER A 376 -19.05 1.15 21.18
N GLY A 377 -18.68 -0.10 20.95
CA GLY A 377 -17.45 -0.72 21.44
C GLY A 377 -16.19 0.05 21.03
N VAL A 378 -16.13 0.53 19.78
CA VAL A 378 -14.99 1.34 19.30
C VAL A 378 -14.88 2.63 20.06
N ARG A 379 -15.99 3.37 20.22
CA ARG A 379 -16.03 4.66 20.92
C ARG A 379 -15.76 4.54 22.43
N LYS A 380 -16.24 3.46 23.05
CA LYS A 380 -16.11 3.21 24.48
C LYS A 380 -14.75 2.63 24.88
N TYR A 381 -13.98 2.17 23.89
CA TYR A 381 -12.68 1.58 24.17
C TYR A 381 -11.74 2.59 24.83
N SER A 382 -11.30 2.25 26.03
CA SER A 382 -10.29 2.99 26.78
C SER A 382 -9.21 2.02 27.21
N TYR A 383 -7.97 2.32 26.85
CA TYR A 383 -6.82 1.57 27.32
C TYR A 383 -6.56 1.92 28.80
N GLN A 384 -6.55 0.92 29.66
CA GLN A 384 -6.10 1.04 31.05
C GLN A 384 -4.67 0.47 31.09
N GLU A 385 -3.72 1.26 31.55
CA GLU A 385 -2.41 0.77 31.96
C GLU A 385 -2.62 0.05 33.29
N ASP A 386 -2.38 -1.28 33.32
CA ASP A 386 -2.31 -2.04 34.56
C ASP A 386 -1.08 -1.69 35.37
#